data_116cfa9c25ab62451511894dbd647ff7
#
_entry.id   116cfa9c25ab62451511894dbd647ff7
#
_cell.length_a   1.000
_cell.length_b   1.000
_cell.length_c   1.000
_cell.angle_alpha   90.00
_cell.angle_beta   90.00
_cell.angle_gamma   90.00
#
_symmetry.space_group_name_H-M   'P 1'
#
loop_
_entity.id
_entity.type
_entity.pdbx_description
1 polymer ?
#
loop_
_entity_poly.entity_id
_entity_poly.type
_entity_poly.pdbx_seq_one_letter_code
_entity_poly.pdbx_strand_id
1 'polypeptide(L)'
;MNTEELITRTTNRAGLSAQALANLNQSYGMLDFEARIRQLYRDFDPAKVLVTSSFAATSAYFLHIINTINPAQKIHFINTGFHFPETLAYRDFLQNKFQLDIVDVHPDPQHYQYAVNERLWETDPDLCCSVNKVQPLDLIKEQYDVWVSSLMGWQSDHRSGLAIFEERRDIIKFNPMIDVTREQRDAYIKEHDLPFHPLVADGYSSIGCSHCTVRGEGRAGRWQGKPKTECGLHL
;
A
#
# COMPACT_ATOMS: atom_id res chain seq x y z
N MET A 1 -10.09 -19.40 23.95
CA MET A 1 -9.81 -19.67 22.54
C MET A 1 -8.51 -18.95 22.24
N ASN A 2 -7.45 -19.67 21.92
CA ASN A 2 -6.10 -19.11 21.76
C ASN A 2 -5.99 -18.51 20.36
N THR A 3 -5.11 -17.48 20.18
CA THR A 3 -4.84 -16.82 18.90
C THR A 3 -4.47 -17.83 17.81
N GLU A 4 -3.77 -18.91 18.16
CA GLU A 4 -3.44 -20.03 17.27
C GLU A 4 -4.67 -20.77 16.71
N GLU A 5 -5.74 -20.95 17.50
CA GLU A 5 -6.99 -21.58 17.01
C GLU A 5 -7.77 -20.68 16.06
N LEU A 6 -7.66 -19.35 16.21
CA LEU A 6 -8.24 -18.37 15.29
C LEU A 6 -7.53 -18.38 13.94
N ILE A 7 -6.20 -18.49 13.93
CA ILE A 7 -5.35 -18.43 12.73
C ILE A 7 -5.44 -19.74 11.93
N THR A 8 -5.46 -20.89 12.59
CA THR A 8 -5.55 -22.21 11.92
C THR A 8 -6.87 -22.38 11.14
N ARG A 9 -7.92 -21.62 11.49
CA ARG A 9 -9.20 -21.58 10.75
C ARG A 9 -9.20 -20.62 9.57
N THR A 10 -8.24 -19.69 9.48
CA THR A 10 -8.18 -18.63 8.45
C THR A 10 -7.56 -19.09 7.13
N THR A 11 -6.87 -20.25 7.13
CA THR A 11 -6.23 -20.81 5.92
C THR A 11 -7.20 -21.52 4.95
N ASN A 12 -8.47 -21.63 5.30
CA ASN A 12 -9.52 -21.97 4.34
C ASN A 12 -10.25 -20.69 3.96
N ARG A 13 -10.22 -20.25 2.73
CA ARG A 13 -10.90 -19.14 2.02
C ARG A 13 -12.31 -18.71 2.48
N ALA A 14 -12.72 -19.08 3.68
CA ALA A 14 -13.88 -18.56 4.39
C ALA A 14 -13.40 -17.34 5.17
N GLY A 15 -13.92 -16.15 4.85
CA GLY A 15 -13.60 -14.90 5.51
C GLY A 15 -13.63 -15.02 7.04
N LEU A 16 -12.90 -14.13 7.72
CA LEU A 16 -12.93 -14.04 9.16
C LEU A 16 -14.37 -13.78 9.65
N SER A 17 -14.80 -14.46 10.71
CA SER A 17 -16.04 -14.02 11.37
C SER A 17 -15.87 -12.58 11.88
N ALA A 18 -16.97 -11.80 11.92
CA ALA A 18 -16.95 -10.44 12.46
C ALA A 18 -16.32 -10.39 13.87
N GLN A 19 -16.56 -11.40 14.70
CA GLN A 19 -15.96 -11.49 16.03
C GLN A 19 -14.44 -11.73 15.97
N ALA A 20 -13.96 -12.56 15.04
CA ALA A 20 -12.52 -12.80 14.88
C ALA A 20 -11.80 -11.54 14.41
N LEU A 21 -12.39 -10.81 13.46
CA LEU A 21 -11.88 -9.53 12.99
C LEU A 21 -11.85 -8.47 14.10
N ALA A 22 -12.90 -8.40 14.93
CA ALA A 22 -12.96 -7.50 16.08
C ALA A 22 -11.86 -7.83 17.11
N ASN A 23 -11.63 -9.11 17.40
CA ASN A 23 -10.58 -9.56 18.32
C ASN A 23 -9.18 -9.21 17.81
N LEU A 24 -8.91 -9.38 16.50
CA LEU A 24 -7.66 -8.96 15.87
C LEU A 24 -7.46 -7.45 16.01
N ASN A 25 -8.46 -6.65 15.68
CA ASN A 25 -8.39 -5.19 15.80
C ASN A 25 -8.14 -4.76 17.25
N GLN A 26 -8.78 -5.41 18.22
CA GLN A 26 -8.57 -5.12 19.64
C GLN A 26 -7.15 -5.47 20.09
N SER A 27 -6.66 -6.67 19.79
CA SER A 27 -5.34 -7.13 20.23
C SER A 27 -4.21 -6.32 19.59
N TYR A 28 -4.30 -6.05 18.28
CA TYR A 28 -3.32 -5.24 17.58
C TYR A 28 -3.42 -3.73 17.88
N GLY A 29 -4.60 -3.26 18.28
CA GLY A 29 -4.79 -1.88 18.73
C GLY A 29 -3.98 -1.50 19.98
N MET A 30 -3.58 -2.51 20.79
CA MET A 30 -2.71 -2.31 21.95
C MET A 30 -1.22 -2.20 21.61
N LEU A 31 -0.84 -2.44 20.35
CA LEU A 31 0.54 -2.47 19.88
C LEU A 31 0.86 -1.20 19.08
N ASP A 32 2.10 -0.76 19.11
CA ASP A 32 2.61 0.22 18.16
C ASP A 32 2.76 -0.40 16.75
N PHE A 33 3.02 0.43 15.77
CA PHE A 33 3.07 -0.01 14.36
C PHE A 33 4.17 -1.04 14.06
N GLU A 34 5.33 -0.95 14.73
CA GLU A 34 6.41 -1.94 14.55
C GLU A 34 6.05 -3.27 15.22
N ALA A 35 5.54 -3.23 16.44
CA ALA A 35 5.09 -4.40 17.15
C ALA A 35 3.94 -5.10 16.41
N ARG A 36 3.02 -4.36 15.78
CA ARG A 36 1.98 -4.89 14.88
C ARG A 36 2.58 -5.69 13.72
N ILE A 37 3.59 -5.14 13.04
CA ILE A 37 4.22 -5.83 11.90
C ILE A 37 4.99 -7.06 12.39
N ARG A 38 5.70 -6.99 13.53
CA ARG A 38 6.37 -8.16 14.12
C ARG A 38 5.36 -9.25 14.51
N GLN A 39 4.22 -8.85 15.07
CA GLN A 39 3.15 -9.78 15.45
C GLN A 39 2.50 -10.42 14.22
N LEU A 40 2.31 -9.66 13.13
CA LEU A 40 1.79 -10.20 11.87
C LEU A 40 2.60 -11.42 11.40
N TYR A 41 3.94 -11.31 11.38
CA TYR A 41 4.81 -12.41 10.93
C TYR A 41 4.92 -13.58 11.93
N ARG A 42 4.37 -13.45 13.12
CA ARG A 42 4.19 -14.58 14.08
C ARG A 42 2.84 -15.27 13.90
N ASP A 43 1.83 -14.48 13.57
CA ASP A 43 0.44 -14.94 13.50
C ASP A 43 0.07 -15.48 12.11
N PHE A 44 0.75 -15.04 11.06
CA PHE A 44 0.49 -15.43 9.67
C PHE A 44 1.75 -15.98 9.01
N ASP A 45 1.58 -16.94 8.09
CA ASP A 45 2.68 -17.43 7.26
C ASP A 45 3.29 -16.29 6.44
N PRO A 46 4.58 -15.94 6.61
CA PRO A 46 5.22 -14.86 5.85
C PRO A 46 5.13 -15.05 4.33
N ALA A 47 5.06 -16.30 3.83
CA ALA A 47 4.88 -16.58 2.40
C ALA A 47 3.48 -16.23 1.90
N LYS A 48 2.51 -16.03 2.80
CA LYS A 48 1.12 -15.65 2.53
C LYS A 48 0.83 -14.18 2.83
N VAL A 49 1.86 -13.39 3.12
CA VAL A 49 1.77 -11.94 3.34
C VAL A 49 2.15 -11.19 2.07
N LEU A 50 1.20 -10.48 1.48
CA LEU A 50 1.39 -9.58 0.35
C LEU A 50 1.74 -8.18 0.86
N VAL A 51 2.92 -7.69 0.55
CA VAL A 51 3.30 -6.30 0.80
C VAL A 51 3.36 -5.53 -0.51
N THR A 52 2.65 -4.40 -0.57
CA THR A 52 2.67 -3.53 -1.75
C THR A 52 3.23 -2.15 -1.41
N SER A 53 3.97 -1.56 -2.34
CA SER A 53 4.43 -0.18 -2.26
C SER A 53 4.25 0.54 -3.59
N SER A 54 3.84 1.81 -3.52
CA SER A 54 3.78 2.69 -4.70
C SER A 54 5.05 3.51 -4.89
N PHE A 55 6.04 3.36 -4.03
CA PHE A 55 7.27 4.16 -4.00
C PHE A 55 7.01 5.67 -4.08
N ALA A 56 5.94 6.11 -3.43
CA ALA A 56 5.54 7.52 -3.38
C ALA A 56 6.28 8.28 -2.26
N ALA A 57 5.88 9.51 -1.98
CA ALA A 57 6.54 10.54 -1.17
C ALA A 57 7.38 10.03 0.03
N THR A 58 6.80 9.19 0.89
CA THR A 58 7.44 8.69 2.13
C THR A 58 7.54 7.16 2.18
N SER A 59 7.57 6.50 1.03
CA SER A 59 7.59 5.03 0.98
C SER A 59 8.81 4.41 1.66
N ALA A 60 9.95 5.12 1.71
CA ALA A 60 11.13 4.67 2.44
C ALA A 60 10.85 4.35 3.91
N TYR A 61 9.96 5.10 4.56
CA TYR A 61 9.54 4.88 5.95
C TYR A 61 8.97 3.46 6.15
N PHE A 62 7.94 3.12 5.39
CA PHE A 62 7.31 1.81 5.46
C PHE A 62 8.26 0.68 5.04
N LEU A 63 8.97 0.86 3.95
CA LEU A 63 9.88 -0.14 3.39
C LEU A 63 11.07 -0.44 4.32
N HIS A 64 11.60 0.59 4.99
CA HIS A 64 12.65 0.41 5.99
C HIS A 64 12.17 -0.46 7.16
N ILE A 65 10.96 -0.21 7.69
CA ILE A 65 10.39 -1.00 8.78
C ILE A 65 10.16 -2.45 8.36
N ILE A 66 9.53 -2.67 7.20
CA ILE A 66 9.30 -4.03 6.68
C ILE A 66 10.62 -4.77 6.53
N ASN A 67 11.62 -4.14 5.90
CA ASN A 67 12.92 -4.75 5.67
C ASN A 67 13.69 -5.03 6.96
N THR A 68 13.59 -4.16 7.95
CA THR A 68 14.22 -4.37 9.26
C THR A 68 13.60 -5.57 10.01
N ILE A 69 12.29 -5.78 9.86
CA ILE A 69 11.57 -6.85 10.54
C ILE A 69 11.67 -8.18 9.79
N ASN A 70 11.50 -8.15 8.47
CA ASN A 70 11.58 -9.32 7.60
C ASN A 70 12.30 -8.98 6.29
N PRO A 71 13.64 -9.08 6.24
CA PRO A 71 14.42 -8.75 5.04
C PRO A 71 14.09 -9.63 3.81
N ALA A 72 13.50 -10.81 4.02
CA ALA A 72 13.11 -11.72 2.95
C ALA A 72 11.73 -11.39 2.33
N GLN A 73 11.03 -10.36 2.84
CA GLN A 73 9.72 -9.99 2.35
C GLN A 73 9.77 -9.42 0.93
N LYS A 74 9.03 -10.04 0.01
CA LYS A 74 8.85 -9.49 -1.33
C LYS A 74 7.96 -8.26 -1.31
N ILE A 75 8.40 -7.21 -2.01
CA ILE A 75 7.66 -5.96 -2.17
C ILE A 75 7.08 -5.90 -3.57
N HIS A 76 5.75 -5.90 -3.68
CA HIS A 76 5.08 -5.83 -4.96
C HIS A 76 4.84 -4.37 -5.36
N PHE A 77 5.30 -4.01 -6.53
CA PHE A 77 5.12 -2.70 -7.14
C PHE A 77 4.13 -2.81 -8.29
N ILE A 78 2.96 -2.18 -8.17
CA ILE A 78 1.99 -2.14 -9.28
C ILE A 78 2.50 -1.12 -10.32
N ASN A 79 3.25 -1.65 -11.28
CA ASN A 79 3.85 -0.84 -12.34
C ASN A 79 2.84 -0.60 -13.45
N THR A 80 2.16 0.54 -13.36
CA THR A 80 1.09 0.92 -14.30
C THR A 80 1.58 1.35 -15.68
N GLY A 81 2.90 1.51 -15.88
CA GLY A 81 3.47 2.14 -17.07
C GLY A 81 3.32 3.65 -17.14
N PHE A 82 2.63 4.28 -16.17
CA PHE A 82 2.36 5.73 -16.14
C PHE A 82 3.05 6.45 -14.97
N HIS A 83 4.08 5.84 -14.38
CA HIS A 83 4.82 6.47 -13.30
C HIS A 83 5.71 7.61 -13.80
N PHE A 84 6.03 8.53 -12.90
CA PHE A 84 7.12 9.49 -13.14
C PHE A 84 8.46 8.74 -13.29
N PRO A 85 9.38 9.20 -14.15
CA PRO A 85 10.74 8.69 -14.19
C PRO A 85 11.43 8.73 -12.82
N GLU A 86 11.16 9.78 -12.03
CA GLU A 86 11.66 9.95 -10.66
C GLU A 86 11.15 8.87 -9.72
N THR A 87 9.91 8.40 -9.90
CA THR A 87 9.36 7.29 -9.11
C THR A 87 10.09 5.98 -9.40
N LEU A 88 10.38 5.71 -10.67
CA LEU A 88 11.13 4.51 -11.07
C LEU A 88 12.57 4.56 -10.56
N ALA A 89 13.23 5.71 -10.71
CA ALA A 89 14.57 5.92 -10.19
C ALA A 89 14.62 5.82 -8.65
N TYR A 90 13.63 6.34 -7.95
CA TYR A 90 13.53 6.25 -6.49
C TYR A 90 13.27 4.81 -6.03
N ARG A 91 12.44 4.03 -6.76
CA ARG A 91 12.27 2.60 -6.53
C ARG A 91 13.61 1.87 -6.61
N ASP A 92 14.36 2.06 -7.69
CA ASP A 92 15.65 1.41 -7.91
C ASP A 92 16.69 1.84 -6.87
N PHE A 93 16.68 3.11 -6.49
CA PHE A 93 17.51 3.62 -5.39
C PHE A 93 17.19 2.92 -4.06
N LEU A 94 15.90 2.82 -3.67
CA LEU A 94 15.49 2.16 -2.43
C LEU A 94 15.75 0.64 -2.48
N GLN A 95 15.57 0.02 -3.65
CA GLN A 95 15.93 -1.38 -3.86
C GLN A 95 17.40 -1.64 -3.52
N ASN A 96 18.28 -0.80 -4.04
CA ASN A 96 19.72 -0.92 -3.77
C ASN A 96 20.07 -0.54 -2.33
N LYS A 97 19.50 0.54 -1.78
CA LYS A 97 19.79 1.04 -0.43
C LYS A 97 19.39 0.03 0.66
N PHE A 98 18.23 -0.60 0.50
CA PHE A 98 17.65 -1.52 1.50
C PHE A 98 17.77 -3.00 1.07
N GLN A 99 18.36 -3.31 -0.09
CA GLN A 99 18.47 -4.67 -0.64
C GLN A 99 17.11 -5.37 -0.75
N LEU A 100 16.09 -4.63 -1.25
CA LEU A 100 14.72 -5.13 -1.35
C LEU A 100 14.56 -6.14 -2.49
N ASP A 101 13.79 -7.20 -2.25
CA ASP A 101 13.27 -8.09 -3.30
C ASP A 101 11.96 -7.48 -3.86
N ILE A 102 12.06 -6.79 -5.02
CA ILE A 102 10.94 -6.10 -5.65
C ILE A 102 10.40 -6.94 -6.81
N VAL A 103 9.07 -7.11 -6.83
CA VAL A 103 8.33 -7.78 -7.90
C VAL A 103 7.44 -6.75 -8.59
N ASP A 104 7.71 -6.49 -9.88
CA ASP A 104 6.85 -5.64 -10.70
C ASP A 104 5.59 -6.42 -11.10
N VAL A 105 4.43 -5.81 -10.86
CA VAL A 105 3.12 -6.30 -11.26
C VAL A 105 2.58 -5.39 -12.34
N HIS A 106 2.41 -5.92 -13.54
CA HIS A 106 1.99 -5.16 -14.71
C HIS A 106 0.51 -5.39 -15.02
N PRO A 107 -0.17 -4.40 -15.62
CA PRO A 107 -1.50 -4.62 -16.21
C PRO A 107 -1.42 -5.59 -17.39
N ASP A 108 -2.56 -6.17 -17.74
CA ASP A 108 -2.69 -6.89 -19.00
C ASP A 108 -2.26 -5.99 -20.17
N PRO A 109 -1.41 -6.47 -21.10
CA PRO A 109 -0.92 -5.66 -22.21
C PRO A 109 -2.02 -5.05 -23.10
N GLN A 110 -3.15 -5.76 -23.29
CA GLN A 110 -4.25 -5.25 -24.10
C GLN A 110 -5.01 -4.15 -23.36
N HIS A 111 -5.23 -4.32 -22.04
CA HIS A 111 -5.83 -3.30 -21.18
C HIS A 111 -4.97 -2.04 -21.10
N TYR A 112 -3.66 -2.22 -20.95
CA TYR A 112 -2.71 -1.10 -20.97
C TYR A 112 -2.77 -0.34 -22.31
N GLN A 113 -2.71 -1.06 -23.44
CA GLN A 113 -2.77 -0.44 -24.77
C GLN A 113 -4.10 0.28 -24.98
N TYR A 114 -5.21 -0.30 -24.54
CA TYR A 114 -6.52 0.35 -24.58
C TYR A 114 -6.53 1.64 -23.75
N ALA A 115 -6.00 1.58 -22.53
CA ALA A 115 -5.89 2.78 -21.67
C ALA A 115 -5.07 3.90 -22.32
N VAL A 116 -4.00 3.55 -23.07
CA VAL A 116 -3.17 4.52 -23.81
C VAL A 116 -3.93 5.11 -24.99
N ASN A 117 -4.53 4.28 -25.84
CA ASN A 117 -5.22 4.70 -27.06
C ASN A 117 -6.40 5.64 -26.76
N GLU A 118 -7.20 5.30 -25.73
CA GLU A 118 -8.38 6.07 -25.33
C GLU A 118 -8.06 7.19 -24.34
N ARG A 119 -6.78 7.36 -23.95
CA ARG A 119 -6.34 8.33 -22.92
C ARG A 119 -7.21 8.25 -21.68
N LEU A 120 -7.45 7.03 -21.16
CA LEU A 120 -8.40 6.80 -20.08
C LEU A 120 -8.11 7.65 -18.82
N TRP A 121 -6.87 8.05 -18.58
CA TRP A 121 -6.54 8.98 -17.49
C TRP A 121 -7.25 10.34 -17.61
N GLU A 122 -7.70 10.73 -18.82
CA GLU A 122 -8.46 11.94 -19.08
C GLU A 122 -9.96 11.66 -19.21
N THR A 123 -10.31 10.64 -19.99
CA THR A 123 -11.69 10.32 -20.38
C THR A 123 -12.45 9.55 -19.30
N ASP A 124 -11.83 8.54 -18.68
CA ASP A 124 -12.39 7.71 -17.61
C ASP A 124 -11.30 7.27 -16.62
N PRO A 125 -10.92 8.12 -15.65
CA PRO A 125 -9.90 7.80 -14.66
C PRO A 125 -10.24 6.62 -13.74
N ASP A 126 -11.51 6.29 -13.57
CA ASP A 126 -11.94 5.14 -12.77
C ASP A 126 -11.64 3.85 -13.51
N LEU A 127 -12.01 3.75 -14.78
CA LEU A 127 -11.66 2.63 -15.63
C LEU A 127 -10.12 2.51 -15.78
N CYS A 128 -9.41 3.64 -16.00
CA CYS A 128 -7.95 3.66 -16.04
C CYS A 128 -7.32 3.02 -14.80
N CYS A 129 -7.76 3.41 -13.61
CA CYS A 129 -7.28 2.83 -12.35
C CYS A 129 -7.71 1.36 -12.20
N SER A 130 -8.91 1.00 -12.62
CA SER A 130 -9.41 -0.37 -12.58
C SER A 130 -8.48 -1.30 -13.36
N VAL A 131 -8.26 -1.03 -14.64
CA VAL A 131 -7.52 -1.94 -15.54
C VAL A 131 -6.00 -1.92 -15.28
N ASN A 132 -5.42 -0.79 -14.84
CA ASN A 132 -3.98 -0.68 -14.68
C ASN A 132 -3.50 -0.86 -13.23
N LYS A 133 -4.40 -0.93 -12.23
CA LYS A 133 -4.01 -1.07 -10.81
C LYS A 133 -4.82 -2.13 -10.07
N VAL A 134 -6.16 -2.02 -10.11
CA VAL A 134 -7.03 -2.87 -9.29
C VAL A 134 -6.97 -4.30 -9.79
N GLN A 135 -7.23 -4.53 -11.08
CA GLN A 135 -7.20 -5.87 -11.67
C GLN A 135 -5.85 -6.58 -11.53
N PRO A 136 -4.68 -5.95 -11.83
CA PRO A 136 -3.38 -6.57 -11.58
C PRO A 136 -3.16 -6.95 -10.12
N LEU A 137 -3.59 -6.10 -9.17
CA LEU A 137 -3.50 -6.41 -7.76
C LEU A 137 -4.43 -7.57 -7.36
N ASP A 138 -5.66 -7.59 -7.87
CA ASP A 138 -6.62 -8.64 -7.54
C ASP A 138 -6.13 -10.02 -7.99
N LEU A 139 -5.48 -10.11 -9.16
CA LEU A 139 -4.89 -11.36 -9.64
C LEU A 139 -3.80 -11.91 -8.72
N ILE A 140 -2.95 -11.04 -8.13
CA ILE A 140 -1.91 -11.52 -7.23
C ILE A 140 -2.44 -11.81 -5.82
N LYS A 141 -3.49 -11.11 -5.35
CA LYS A 141 -4.11 -11.36 -4.04
C LYS A 141 -4.57 -12.80 -3.85
N GLU A 142 -4.96 -13.49 -4.91
CA GLU A 142 -5.40 -14.88 -4.86
C GLU A 142 -4.36 -15.85 -4.27
N GLN A 143 -3.08 -15.45 -4.24
CA GLN A 143 -1.98 -16.25 -3.73
C GLN A 143 -1.67 -15.98 -2.25
N TYR A 144 -2.31 -14.97 -1.64
CA TYR A 144 -2.01 -14.45 -0.32
C TYR A 144 -3.23 -14.45 0.60
N ASP A 145 -3.00 -14.45 1.90
CA ASP A 145 -4.04 -14.40 2.92
C ASP A 145 -4.18 -12.99 3.51
N VAL A 146 -3.07 -12.24 3.60
CA VAL A 146 -3.04 -10.89 4.16
C VAL A 146 -2.36 -9.92 3.20
N TRP A 147 -2.99 -8.77 2.98
CA TRP A 147 -2.43 -7.65 2.21
C TRP A 147 -2.07 -6.48 3.12
N VAL A 148 -0.79 -6.19 3.23
CA VAL A 148 -0.25 -5.08 4.03
C VAL A 148 -0.18 -3.81 3.21
N SER A 149 -0.71 -2.72 3.76
CA SER A 149 -0.67 -1.39 3.17
C SER A 149 0.03 -0.38 4.09
N SER A 150 0.59 0.69 3.51
CA SER A 150 1.25 1.78 4.24
C SER A 150 0.34 2.99 4.48
N LEU A 151 -0.97 2.77 4.57
CA LEU A 151 -1.94 3.86 4.76
C LEU A 151 -1.84 4.46 6.15
N MET A 152 -2.00 5.78 6.22
CA MET A 152 -2.14 6.54 7.47
C MET A 152 -3.46 7.30 7.43
N GLY A 153 -4.22 7.29 8.52
CA GLY A 153 -5.58 7.83 8.59
C GLY A 153 -5.66 9.32 8.22
N TRP A 154 -4.69 10.12 8.64
CA TRP A 154 -4.66 11.55 8.36
C TRP A 154 -4.45 11.92 6.88
N GLN A 155 -4.19 10.96 6.00
CA GLN A 155 -3.94 11.24 4.57
C GLN A 155 -5.19 11.61 3.78
N SER A 156 -6.38 11.17 4.21
CA SER A 156 -7.69 11.56 3.65
C SER A 156 -8.82 11.17 4.60
N ASP A 157 -9.99 11.81 4.43
CA ASP A 157 -11.20 11.49 5.22
C ASP A 157 -11.60 10.02 5.07
N HIS A 158 -11.52 9.46 3.85
CA HIS A 158 -11.76 8.04 3.63
C HIS A 158 -10.84 7.17 4.50
N ARG A 159 -9.53 7.51 4.57
CA ARG A 159 -8.54 6.71 5.30
C ARG A 159 -8.67 6.83 6.81
N SER A 160 -9.19 7.94 7.32
CA SER A 160 -9.41 8.14 8.76
C SER A 160 -10.42 7.16 9.35
N GLY A 161 -11.32 6.62 8.52
CA GLY A 161 -12.33 5.63 8.92
C GLY A 161 -11.88 4.17 8.80
N LEU A 162 -10.65 3.90 8.31
CA LEU A 162 -10.16 2.52 8.13
C LEU A 162 -9.70 1.91 9.47
N ALA A 163 -9.91 0.60 9.61
CA ALA A 163 -9.41 -0.17 10.75
C ALA A 163 -8.01 -0.74 10.49
N ILE A 164 -7.36 -1.25 11.55
CA ILE A 164 -6.07 -1.95 11.44
C ILE A 164 -6.23 -3.19 10.55
N PHE A 165 -7.27 -3.99 10.79
CA PHE A 165 -7.66 -5.11 9.94
C PHE A 165 -9.02 -4.87 9.33
N GLU A 166 -9.15 -5.12 8.03
CA GLU A 166 -10.39 -5.06 7.28
C GLU A 166 -10.55 -6.31 6.43
N GLU A 167 -11.76 -6.84 6.39
CA GLU A 167 -12.10 -7.89 5.43
C GLU A 167 -12.32 -7.25 4.05
N ARG A 168 -11.67 -7.79 3.04
CA ARG A 168 -11.82 -7.41 1.64
C ARG A 168 -12.05 -8.67 0.83
N ARG A 169 -13.20 -8.82 0.20
CA ARG A 169 -13.64 -9.97 -0.62
C ARG A 169 -12.89 -11.29 -0.33
N ASP A 170 -11.61 -11.39 -0.79
CA ASP A 170 -10.84 -12.62 -0.79
C ASP A 170 -9.53 -12.52 0.00
N ILE A 171 -9.31 -11.42 0.73
CA ILE A 171 -8.07 -11.18 1.48
C ILE A 171 -8.33 -10.31 2.73
N ILE A 172 -7.56 -10.54 3.77
CA ILE A 172 -7.52 -9.66 4.94
C ILE A 172 -6.59 -8.50 4.63
N LYS A 173 -7.10 -7.26 4.67
CA LYS A 173 -6.27 -6.08 4.54
C LYS A 173 -5.76 -5.65 5.91
N PHE A 174 -4.46 -5.40 6.01
CA PHE A 174 -3.79 -4.97 7.21
C PHE A 174 -3.17 -3.60 7.02
N ASN A 175 -3.58 -2.63 7.86
CA ASN A 175 -3.14 -1.24 7.86
C ASN A 175 -2.38 -0.94 9.15
N PRO A 176 -1.13 -1.42 9.32
CA PRO A 176 -0.40 -1.31 10.59
C PRO A 176 -0.14 0.12 11.04
N MET A 177 -0.11 1.06 10.11
CA MET A 177 0.25 2.46 10.32
C MET A 177 -0.95 3.41 10.34
N ILE A 178 -2.18 2.89 10.44
CA ILE A 178 -3.38 3.70 10.24
C ILE A 178 -3.52 4.84 11.25
N ASP A 179 -3.06 4.66 12.46
CA ASP A 179 -3.08 5.61 13.57
C ASP A 179 -1.74 6.35 13.81
N VAL A 180 -0.72 6.10 12.97
CA VAL A 180 0.56 6.81 13.03
C VAL A 180 0.36 8.26 12.66
N THR A 181 0.82 9.19 13.51
CA THR A 181 0.73 10.63 13.26
C THR A 181 1.82 11.12 12.29
N ARG A 182 1.66 12.34 11.78
CA ARG A 182 2.71 12.97 10.93
C ARG A 182 4.02 13.12 11.70
N GLU A 183 3.91 13.55 12.95
CA GLU A 183 5.06 13.80 13.84
C GLU A 183 5.84 12.51 14.12
N GLN A 184 5.14 11.41 14.39
CA GLN A 184 5.76 10.11 14.58
C GLN A 184 6.49 9.62 13.32
N ARG A 185 5.83 9.73 12.15
CA ARG A 185 6.46 9.39 10.86
C ARG A 185 7.70 10.25 10.59
N ASP A 186 7.60 11.57 10.78
CA ASP A 186 8.69 12.50 10.48
C ASP A 186 9.86 12.32 11.46
N ALA A 187 9.57 12.03 12.73
CA ALA A 187 10.60 11.69 13.72
C ALA A 187 11.37 10.43 13.31
N TYR A 188 10.66 9.38 12.92
CA TYR A 188 11.28 8.14 12.45
C TYR A 188 12.14 8.35 11.18
N ILE A 189 11.61 9.07 10.19
CA ILE A 189 12.35 9.39 8.95
C ILE A 189 13.65 10.13 9.29
N LYS A 190 13.60 11.08 10.21
CA LYS A 190 14.76 11.86 10.65
C LYS A 190 15.75 10.99 11.44
N GLU A 191 15.28 10.16 12.36
CA GLU A 191 16.11 9.27 13.18
C GLU A 191 16.93 8.29 12.35
N HIS A 192 16.31 7.75 11.28
CA HIS A 192 16.94 6.77 10.41
C HIS A 192 17.53 7.33 9.11
N ASP A 193 17.59 8.65 8.98
CA ASP A 193 18.08 9.36 7.77
C ASP A 193 17.48 8.78 6.48
N LEU A 194 16.15 8.66 6.46
CA LEU A 194 15.47 8.06 5.33
C LEU A 194 15.21 9.08 4.22
N PRO A 195 15.43 8.72 2.96
CA PRO A 195 15.21 9.62 1.84
C PRO A 195 13.73 9.83 1.55
N PHE A 196 13.39 11.04 1.13
CA PHE A 196 12.12 11.34 0.50
C PHE A 196 12.19 11.07 -1.01
N HIS A 197 11.04 10.87 -1.62
CA HIS A 197 10.94 10.85 -3.07
C HIS A 197 11.38 12.22 -3.66
N PRO A 198 12.18 12.26 -4.75
CA PRO A 198 12.73 13.52 -5.28
C PRO A 198 11.69 14.62 -5.53
N LEU A 199 10.52 14.27 -6.08
CA LEU A 199 9.45 15.22 -6.36
C LEU A 199 8.86 15.90 -5.11
N VAL A 200 9.15 15.42 -3.89
CA VAL A 200 8.74 16.11 -2.66
C VAL A 200 9.39 17.49 -2.57
N ALA A 201 10.67 17.60 -2.94
CA ALA A 201 11.37 18.88 -3.01
C ALA A 201 10.78 19.83 -4.04
N ASP A 202 10.12 19.28 -5.08
CA ASP A 202 9.44 20.04 -6.14
C ASP A 202 7.98 20.38 -5.79
N GLY A 203 7.53 20.12 -4.54
CA GLY A 203 6.21 20.50 -4.06
C GLY A 203 5.11 19.46 -4.31
N TYR A 204 5.46 18.19 -4.56
CA TYR A 204 4.49 17.10 -4.67
C TYR A 204 4.31 16.39 -3.32
N SER A 205 3.26 16.70 -2.58
CA SER A 205 2.97 16.03 -1.30
C SER A 205 2.39 14.63 -1.46
N SER A 206 1.75 14.33 -2.59
CA SER A 206 1.18 13.02 -2.92
C SER A 206 1.53 12.65 -4.36
N ILE A 207 2.11 11.49 -4.56
CA ILE A 207 2.64 11.05 -5.86
C ILE A 207 1.91 9.79 -6.31
N GLY A 208 1.55 9.74 -7.58
CA GLY A 208 0.95 8.57 -8.26
C GLY A 208 1.35 8.55 -9.73
N CYS A 209 0.43 8.16 -10.63
CA CYS A 209 0.69 8.24 -12.06
C CYS A 209 0.92 9.69 -12.50
N SER A 210 1.85 9.93 -13.44
CA SER A 210 2.25 11.27 -13.91
C SER A 210 1.07 12.05 -14.49
N HIS A 211 0.20 11.39 -15.26
CA HIS A 211 -1.00 12.01 -15.83
C HIS A 211 -2.06 12.44 -14.79
N CYS A 212 -2.01 11.89 -13.59
CA CYS A 212 -3.00 12.12 -12.53
C CYS A 212 -2.43 12.88 -11.33
N THR A 213 -1.25 13.45 -11.44
CA THR A 213 -0.55 14.09 -10.33
C THR A 213 0.13 15.38 -10.77
N VAL A 214 -0.19 16.46 -10.08
CA VAL A 214 0.48 17.76 -10.19
C VAL A 214 0.97 18.18 -8.81
N ARG A 215 1.77 19.25 -8.75
CA ARG A 215 2.19 19.89 -7.50
C ARG A 215 0.97 20.27 -6.66
N GLY A 216 1.06 20.10 -5.36
CA GLY A 216 -0.02 20.46 -4.44
C GLY A 216 0.19 19.94 -3.05
N GLU A 217 -0.44 20.58 -2.08
CA GLU A 217 -0.40 20.18 -0.68
C GLU A 217 -1.35 19.01 -0.41
N GLY A 218 -0.92 18.08 0.45
CA GLY A 218 -1.70 16.89 0.77
C GLY A 218 -2.03 16.07 -0.49
N ARG A 219 -3.33 15.84 -0.73
CA ARG A 219 -3.82 15.13 -1.93
C ARG A 219 -4.45 16.06 -2.98
N ALA A 220 -4.37 17.40 -2.79
CA ALA A 220 -4.96 18.37 -3.71
C ALA A 220 -4.37 18.29 -5.14
N GLY A 221 -3.13 17.83 -5.27
CA GLY A 221 -2.49 17.60 -6.57
C GLY A 221 -2.94 16.32 -7.30
N ARG A 222 -3.85 15.50 -6.71
CA ARG A 222 -4.32 14.24 -7.31
C ARG A 222 -5.62 14.46 -8.06
N TRP A 223 -5.71 13.96 -9.30
CA TRP A 223 -6.89 14.05 -10.17
C TRP A 223 -7.51 15.45 -10.22
N GLN A 224 -6.66 16.49 -10.27
CA GLN A 224 -7.11 17.88 -10.21
C GLN A 224 -8.23 18.16 -11.24
N GLY A 225 -9.31 18.82 -10.77
CA GLY A 225 -10.49 19.10 -11.60
C GLY A 225 -11.44 17.90 -11.80
N LYS A 226 -11.23 16.76 -11.12
CA LYS A 226 -12.08 15.57 -11.19
C LYS A 226 -12.64 15.22 -9.81
N PRO A 227 -13.85 14.63 -9.72
CA PRO A 227 -14.46 14.27 -8.44
C PRO A 227 -13.85 13.03 -7.78
N LYS A 228 -12.66 12.63 -8.18
CA LYS A 228 -11.95 11.43 -7.72
C LYS A 228 -10.96 11.76 -6.61
N THR A 229 -11.00 11.02 -5.49
CA THR A 229 -10.12 11.21 -4.34
C THR A 229 -9.20 10.02 -4.07
N GLU A 230 -9.57 8.82 -4.50
CA GLU A 230 -8.79 7.58 -4.32
C GLU A 230 -8.69 6.78 -5.63
N CYS A 231 -7.65 5.95 -5.75
CA CYS A 231 -7.38 5.20 -6.99
C CYS A 231 -8.15 3.87 -7.11
N GLY A 232 -9.03 3.57 -6.18
CA GLY A 232 -9.78 2.31 -6.15
C GLY A 232 -9.08 1.13 -5.48
N LEU A 233 -7.76 1.17 -5.26
CA LEU A 233 -7.05 0.10 -4.54
C LEU A 233 -7.49 -0.05 -3.09
N HIS A 234 -7.94 1.04 -2.48
CA HIS A 234 -8.24 1.09 -1.05
C HIS A 234 -9.71 1.44 -0.75
N LEU A 235 -10.56 1.41 -1.77
CA LEU A 235 -12.01 1.60 -1.64
C LEU A 235 -12.71 0.31 -1.21
#